data_a48b6695c9c1e8d470cc3d135b0b0813
#
_entry.id   a48b6695c9c1e8d470cc3d135b0b0813
#
_cell.length_a   1.000
_cell.length_b   1.000
_cell.length_c   1.000
_cell.angle_alpha   90.00
_cell.angle_beta   90.00
_cell.angle_gamma   90.00
#
_symmetry.space_group_name_H-M   'P 1'
#
loop_
_entity.id
_entity.type
_entity.pdbx_description
1 polymer ?
#
loop_
_entity_poly.entity_id
_entity_poly.type
_entity_poly.pdbx_seq_one_letter_code
_entity_poly.pdbx_strand_id
1 'polypeptide(L)'
;MQGVSDLDINFDSWYSERDRIHNTDLLSKTRNLIKSVQGLYEKDDAQWIKTSEYGDNDDWVIKKRDNASTYFMNDIAYHHDKFQRGFDNIVNIWGADHHSHISRLKASMNLLSNDPHKLNFVLIQFVRLIKDGRDVSMSKRSGTYTTIRDMLSEFNKDLVRFMMVSRSSDSHFDFDLDKCREGSDDNPIFYIQYASARINSILNKDEVVKFTESQVDLSLLIEDKEINIIKKILNFPDIILDASNSMSPHKLAFYLQELSALFHSSVSYTHLTLP
;
A
#
# COMPACT_ATOMS: atom_id res chain seq x y z
N MET A 1 14.58 -9.46 -3.94
CA MET A 1 14.65 -8.34 -4.89
C MET A 1 13.95 -8.65 -6.20
N GLN A 2 14.26 -9.76 -6.89
CA GLN A 2 13.71 -10.07 -8.23
C GLN A 2 12.17 -10.15 -8.28
N GLY A 3 11.50 -10.79 -7.33
CA GLY A 3 10.03 -10.92 -7.36
C GLY A 3 9.25 -9.60 -7.23
N VAL A 4 9.85 -8.56 -6.64
CA VAL A 4 9.22 -7.22 -6.56
C VAL A 4 9.42 -6.47 -7.87
N SER A 5 10.59 -6.61 -8.48
CA SER A 5 10.89 -6.08 -9.82
C SER A 5 10.00 -6.70 -10.90
N ASP A 6 9.68 -8.01 -10.77
CA ASP A 6 8.77 -8.72 -11.68
C ASP A 6 7.33 -8.17 -11.63
N LEU A 7 6.97 -7.46 -10.56
CA LEU A 7 5.72 -6.72 -10.41
C LEU A 7 5.82 -5.25 -10.86
N ASP A 8 6.91 -4.82 -11.51
CA ASP A 8 7.20 -3.41 -11.84
C ASP A 8 7.17 -2.48 -10.62
N ILE A 9 7.61 -3.00 -9.46
CA ILE A 9 7.74 -2.21 -8.25
C ILE A 9 9.23 -1.92 -8.04
N ASN A 10 9.60 -0.65 -8.06
CA ASN A 10 10.95 -0.17 -7.84
C ASN A 10 11.03 0.61 -6.53
N PHE A 11 12.14 0.45 -5.82
CA PHE A 11 12.44 1.21 -4.61
C PHE A 11 13.65 2.10 -4.85
N ASP A 12 13.57 3.35 -4.42
CA ASP A 12 14.70 4.31 -4.49
C ASP A 12 15.86 3.88 -3.60
N SER A 13 15.56 3.18 -2.50
CA SER A 13 16.55 2.70 -1.56
C SER A 13 16.17 1.35 -0.95
N TRP A 14 17.14 0.45 -0.92
CA TRP A 14 17.08 -0.81 -0.17
C TRP A 14 17.87 -0.66 1.12
N TYR A 15 17.17 -0.70 2.25
CA TYR A 15 17.79 -0.56 3.56
C TYR A 15 18.13 -1.94 4.14
N SER A 16 19.40 -2.24 4.23
CA SER A 16 19.89 -3.48 4.86
C SER A 16 20.05 -3.26 6.36
N GLU A 17 19.25 -3.93 7.19
CA GLU A 17 19.39 -3.91 8.65
C GLU A 17 20.82 -4.29 9.08
N ARG A 18 21.35 -5.37 8.48
CA ARG A 18 22.68 -5.85 8.77
C ARG A 18 23.74 -4.76 8.52
N ASP A 19 23.71 -4.12 7.35
CA ASP A 19 24.77 -3.21 6.93
C ASP A 19 24.60 -1.79 7.48
N ARG A 20 23.37 -1.38 7.74
CA ARG A 20 23.04 -0.01 8.19
C ARG A 20 22.85 0.10 9.69
N ILE A 21 22.42 -0.97 10.37
CA ILE A 21 22.17 -0.99 11.81
C ILE A 21 23.28 -1.73 12.54
N HIS A 22 23.55 -3.00 12.17
CA HIS A 22 24.46 -3.86 12.93
C HIS A 22 25.93 -3.64 12.60
N ASN A 23 26.28 -3.34 11.36
CA ASN A 23 27.67 -3.12 10.93
C ASN A 23 28.10 -1.65 11.05
N THR A 24 27.29 -0.79 11.69
CA THR A 24 27.60 0.61 11.95
C THR A 24 27.50 0.92 13.45
N ASP A 25 27.83 2.14 13.81
CA ASP A 25 27.67 2.68 15.17
C ASP A 25 26.26 3.24 15.45
N LEU A 26 25.29 3.04 14.55
CA LEU A 26 23.95 3.62 14.66
C LEU A 26 23.25 3.25 15.98
N LEU A 27 23.30 1.97 16.37
CA LEU A 27 22.69 1.51 17.63
C LEU A 27 23.31 2.19 18.86
N SER A 28 24.64 2.30 18.88
CA SER A 28 25.36 2.95 19.99
C SER A 28 25.11 4.44 20.02
N LYS A 29 25.10 5.11 18.89
CA LYS A 29 24.76 6.54 18.77
C LYS A 29 23.33 6.82 19.25
N THR A 30 22.37 6.06 18.77
CA THR A 30 20.96 6.21 19.17
C THR A 30 20.79 5.96 20.67
N ARG A 31 21.43 4.94 21.22
CA ARG A 31 21.41 4.67 22.67
C ARG A 31 22.02 5.80 23.48
N ASN A 32 23.14 6.33 23.04
CA ASN A 32 23.77 7.48 23.70
C ASN A 32 22.88 8.73 23.64
N LEU A 33 22.16 8.93 22.54
CA LEU A 33 21.17 10.00 22.42
C LEU A 33 20.02 9.81 23.42
N ILE A 34 19.44 8.63 23.51
CA ILE A 34 18.40 8.31 24.53
C ILE A 34 18.93 8.56 25.94
N LYS A 35 20.19 8.17 26.22
CA LYS A 35 20.84 8.41 27.52
C LYS A 35 21.02 9.91 27.81
N SER A 36 21.41 10.69 26.81
CA SER A 36 21.64 12.14 26.98
C SER A 36 20.38 12.92 27.35
N VAL A 37 19.23 12.44 26.95
CA VAL A 37 17.92 13.01 27.32
C VAL A 37 17.30 12.33 28.56
N GLN A 38 18.11 11.58 29.33
CA GLN A 38 17.69 10.85 30.54
C GLN A 38 16.55 9.85 30.33
N GLY A 39 16.40 9.38 29.07
CA GLY A 39 15.36 8.44 28.67
C GLY A 39 15.64 6.97 29.01
N LEU A 40 16.78 6.66 29.69
CA LEU A 40 17.17 5.30 30.09
C LEU A 40 17.23 5.13 31.59
N TYR A 41 16.92 3.91 32.03
CA TYR A 41 17.22 3.43 33.38
C TYR A 41 17.60 1.94 33.35
N GLU A 42 18.22 1.47 34.42
CA GLU A 42 18.60 0.07 34.60
C GLU A 42 17.65 -0.61 35.58
N LYS A 43 17.18 -1.78 35.21
CA LYS A 43 16.34 -2.63 36.04
C LYS A 43 16.58 -4.09 35.66
N ASP A 44 16.77 -4.98 36.63
CA ASP A 44 16.95 -6.42 36.44
C ASP A 44 18.10 -6.75 35.46
N ASP A 45 19.23 -6.06 35.56
CA ASP A 45 20.41 -6.17 34.69
C ASP A 45 20.13 -5.88 33.19
N ALA A 46 19.06 -5.17 32.90
CA ALA A 46 18.67 -4.76 31.56
C ALA A 46 18.53 -3.25 31.48
N GLN A 47 18.70 -2.68 30.26
CA GLN A 47 18.42 -1.26 30.00
C GLN A 47 17.01 -1.09 29.47
N TRP A 48 16.28 -0.20 30.09
CA TRP A 48 14.91 0.15 29.76
C TRP A 48 14.81 1.58 29.23
N ILE A 49 13.90 1.80 28.28
CA ILE A 49 13.56 3.12 27.76
C ILE A 49 12.23 3.57 28.38
N LYS A 50 12.17 4.84 28.80
CA LYS A 50 11.02 5.47 29.47
C LYS A 50 9.94 5.90 28.49
N THR A 51 9.35 4.98 27.77
CA THR A 51 8.28 5.27 26.80
C THR A 51 6.97 5.69 27.47
N SER A 52 6.73 5.26 28.72
CA SER A 52 5.53 5.63 29.48
C SER A 52 5.44 7.13 29.77
N GLU A 53 6.57 7.82 29.88
CA GLU A 53 6.62 9.28 30.09
C GLU A 53 6.31 10.05 28.78
N TYR A 54 6.30 9.38 27.60
CA TYR A 54 6.20 10.00 26.28
C TYR A 54 5.01 9.54 25.44
N GLY A 55 4.03 8.87 26.06
CA GLY A 55 2.76 8.53 25.43
C GLY A 55 2.52 7.04 25.15
N ASP A 56 3.34 6.15 25.72
CA ASP A 56 3.04 4.73 25.78
C ASP A 56 2.46 4.36 27.17
N ASN A 57 1.94 3.15 27.30
CA ASN A 57 1.45 2.65 28.60
C ASN A 57 2.59 2.09 29.47
N ASP A 58 3.63 1.57 28.86
CA ASP A 58 4.71 0.84 29.51
C ASP A 58 6.09 1.32 29.05
N ASP A 59 7.11 0.97 29.87
CA ASP A 59 8.52 1.07 29.48
C ASP A 59 9.00 -0.26 28.90
N TRP A 60 10.03 -0.20 28.05
CA TRP A 60 10.48 -1.37 27.31
C TRP A 60 11.99 -1.61 27.40
N VAL A 61 12.38 -2.89 27.41
CA VAL A 61 13.77 -3.29 27.36
C VAL A 61 14.34 -3.01 25.97
N ILE A 62 15.46 -2.26 25.93
CA ILE A 62 16.21 -2.02 24.68
C ILE A 62 17.55 -2.77 24.64
N LYS A 63 18.07 -3.18 25.82
CA LYS A 63 19.27 -3.99 25.94
C LYS A 63 19.05 -5.04 27.03
N LYS A 64 19.31 -6.29 26.70
CA LYS A 64 19.12 -7.44 27.59
C LYS A 64 20.30 -7.61 28.55
N ARG A 65 20.16 -8.51 29.54
CA ARG A 65 21.18 -8.91 30.52
C ARG A 65 22.48 -9.42 29.87
N ASP A 66 22.36 -10.13 28.74
CA ASP A 66 23.49 -10.64 27.95
C ASP A 66 24.14 -9.56 27.05
N ASN A 67 23.80 -8.32 27.27
CA ASN A 67 24.22 -7.16 26.47
C ASN A 67 23.69 -7.12 25.01
N ALA A 68 22.86 -8.05 24.58
CA ALA A 68 22.24 -8.02 23.27
C ALA A 68 21.19 -6.90 23.15
N SER A 69 21.18 -6.20 22.04
CA SER A 69 20.10 -5.27 21.69
C SER A 69 18.81 -6.04 21.40
N THR A 70 17.67 -5.45 21.75
CA THR A 70 16.36 -5.99 21.38
C THR A 70 15.99 -5.55 19.97
N TYR A 71 15.03 -6.24 19.36
CA TYR A 71 14.43 -5.80 18.08
C TYR A 71 13.87 -4.38 18.18
N PHE A 72 13.31 -4.04 19.34
CA PHE A 72 12.78 -2.70 19.56
C PHE A 72 13.86 -1.61 19.52
N MET A 73 15.06 -1.88 20.01
CA MET A 73 16.19 -0.95 19.86
C MET A 73 16.57 -0.75 18.38
N ASN A 74 16.53 -1.82 17.59
CA ASN A 74 16.78 -1.73 16.15
C ASN A 74 15.72 -0.86 15.47
N ASP A 75 14.44 -1.06 15.82
CA ASP A 75 13.33 -0.25 15.33
C ASP A 75 13.48 1.23 15.67
N ILE A 76 13.86 1.54 16.92
CA ILE A 76 14.11 2.92 17.35
C ILE A 76 15.23 3.55 16.49
N ALA A 77 16.34 2.86 16.34
CA ALA A 77 17.48 3.36 15.57
C ALA A 77 17.13 3.56 14.09
N TYR A 78 16.39 2.62 13.50
CA TYR A 78 15.94 2.71 12.12
C TYR A 78 14.97 3.88 11.89
N HIS A 79 14.00 4.07 12.79
CA HIS A 79 13.03 5.16 12.64
C HIS A 79 13.68 6.52 12.92
N HIS A 80 14.60 6.61 13.88
CA HIS A 80 15.38 7.82 14.07
C HIS A 80 16.18 8.17 12.80
N ASP A 81 16.81 7.18 12.15
CA ASP A 81 17.47 7.37 10.85
C ASP A 81 16.51 7.89 9.76
N LYS A 82 15.26 7.38 9.72
CA LYS A 82 14.25 7.90 8.79
C LYS A 82 13.98 9.40 9.00
N PHE A 83 13.88 9.85 10.25
CA PHE A 83 13.72 11.27 10.56
C PHE A 83 14.92 12.10 10.12
N GLN A 84 16.15 11.58 10.29
CA GLN A 84 17.37 12.27 9.88
C GLN A 84 17.49 12.41 8.35
N ARG A 85 16.76 11.61 7.57
CA ARG A 85 16.69 11.75 6.11
C ARG A 85 15.79 12.90 5.64
N GLY A 86 15.09 13.58 6.55
CA GLY A 86 14.39 14.84 6.29
C GLY A 86 13.03 14.71 5.61
N PHE A 87 12.36 13.55 5.71
CA PHE A 87 11.01 13.37 5.18
C PHE A 87 9.96 14.09 6.04
N ASP A 88 8.97 14.70 5.40
CA ASP A 88 7.83 15.32 6.07
C ASP A 88 6.79 14.31 6.54
N ASN A 89 6.66 13.20 5.81
CA ASN A 89 5.81 12.08 6.16
C ASN A 89 6.57 10.76 6.08
N ILE A 90 6.47 9.95 7.11
CA ILE A 90 7.06 8.62 7.19
C ILE A 90 5.92 7.61 7.30
N VAL A 91 5.67 6.88 6.21
CA VAL A 91 4.62 5.86 6.16
C VAL A 91 5.23 4.49 6.37
N ASN A 92 4.79 3.80 7.41
CA ASN A 92 5.18 2.44 7.72
C ASN A 92 4.05 1.48 7.34
N ILE A 93 4.35 0.47 6.54
CA ILE A 93 3.40 -0.56 6.15
C ILE A 93 3.74 -1.82 6.95
N TRP A 94 2.87 -2.20 7.88
CA TRP A 94 3.08 -3.31 8.81
C TRP A 94 1.97 -4.34 8.73
N GLY A 95 2.26 -5.59 9.14
CA GLY A 95 1.22 -6.57 9.41
C GLY A 95 0.36 -6.15 10.61
N ALA A 96 -0.91 -6.51 10.61
CA ALA A 96 -1.87 -6.14 11.65
C ALA A 96 -1.48 -6.65 13.05
N ASP A 97 -0.69 -7.73 13.12
CA ASP A 97 -0.11 -8.28 14.36
C ASP A 97 0.86 -7.32 15.06
N HIS A 98 1.38 -6.31 14.37
CA HIS A 98 2.26 -5.29 14.92
C HIS A 98 1.54 -4.04 15.47
N HIS A 99 0.20 -4.04 15.53
CA HIS A 99 -0.59 -2.90 16.01
C HIS A 99 -0.10 -2.38 17.38
N SER A 100 0.17 -3.28 18.33
CA SER A 100 0.62 -2.92 19.69
C SER A 100 2.02 -2.27 19.74
N HIS A 101 2.78 -2.30 18.63
CA HIS A 101 4.10 -1.70 18.59
C HIS A 101 4.08 -0.21 18.22
N ILE A 102 2.93 0.31 17.73
CA ILE A 102 2.82 1.68 17.24
C ILE A 102 3.02 2.70 18.35
N SER A 103 2.34 2.53 19.50
CA SER A 103 2.40 3.46 20.64
C SER A 103 3.82 3.61 21.16
N ARG A 104 4.51 2.50 21.42
CA ARG A 104 5.87 2.51 21.94
C ARG A 104 6.88 3.12 20.98
N LEU A 105 6.69 2.92 19.67
CA LEU A 105 7.58 3.52 18.67
C LEU A 105 7.35 5.03 18.58
N LYS A 106 6.11 5.48 18.56
CA LYS A 106 5.77 6.92 18.60
C LYS A 106 6.32 7.59 19.85
N ALA A 107 6.16 6.95 21.01
CA ALA A 107 6.71 7.44 22.28
C ALA A 107 8.24 7.54 22.24
N SER A 108 8.94 6.56 21.67
CA SER A 108 10.39 6.59 21.51
C SER A 108 10.84 7.73 20.60
N MET A 109 10.09 8.02 19.51
CA MET A 109 10.42 9.14 18.63
C MET A 109 10.17 10.48 19.32
N ASN A 110 9.09 10.60 20.10
CA ASN A 110 8.80 11.78 20.91
C ASN A 110 9.93 12.03 21.95
N LEU A 111 10.37 11.00 22.65
CA LEU A 111 11.50 11.06 23.58
C LEU A 111 12.78 11.57 22.90
N LEU A 112 13.01 11.21 21.65
CA LEU A 112 14.15 11.68 20.83
C LEU A 112 13.91 13.05 20.17
N SER A 113 12.87 13.78 20.58
CA SER A 113 12.49 15.09 20.03
C SER A 113 12.17 15.07 18.53
N ASN A 114 11.78 13.91 18.00
CA ASN A 114 11.20 13.79 16.67
C ASN A 114 9.68 13.93 16.76
N ASP A 115 9.07 14.60 15.78
CA ASP A 115 7.63 14.77 15.75
C ASP A 115 6.90 13.43 15.45
N PRO A 116 6.22 12.82 16.44
CA PRO A 116 5.56 11.54 16.23
C PRO A 116 4.34 11.61 15.27
N HIS A 117 3.84 12.83 14.97
CA HIS A 117 2.75 13.02 14.00
C HIS A 117 3.20 12.81 12.56
N LYS A 118 4.50 12.89 12.29
CA LYS A 118 5.07 12.54 10.98
C LYS A 118 5.09 11.02 10.74
N LEU A 119 4.92 10.19 11.78
CA LEU A 119 4.82 8.72 11.66
C LEU A 119 3.39 8.28 11.39
N ASN A 120 3.18 7.78 10.20
CA ASN A 120 1.95 7.17 9.76
C ASN A 120 2.10 5.65 9.65
N PHE A 121 1.03 4.92 9.93
CA PHE A 121 1.04 3.45 9.90
C PHE A 121 -0.15 2.95 9.08
N VAL A 122 0.14 2.10 8.10
CA VAL A 122 -0.85 1.34 7.36
C VAL A 122 -0.72 -0.11 7.80
N LEU A 123 -1.74 -0.61 8.46
CA LEU A 123 -1.79 -2.00 8.91
C LEU A 123 -2.46 -2.85 7.84
N ILE A 124 -1.75 -3.89 7.39
CA ILE A 124 -2.22 -4.80 6.36
C ILE A 124 -2.66 -6.11 7.02
N GLN A 125 -3.89 -6.52 6.76
CA GLN A 125 -4.41 -7.81 7.17
C GLN A 125 -3.78 -8.95 6.36
N PHE A 126 -3.78 -10.16 6.92
CA PHE A 126 -3.27 -11.34 6.24
C PHE A 126 -4.10 -11.64 4.98
N VAL A 127 -3.38 -11.95 3.90
CA VAL A 127 -3.97 -12.47 2.65
C VAL A 127 -3.99 -13.98 2.74
N ARG A 128 -5.17 -14.59 2.57
CA ARG A 128 -5.31 -16.04 2.41
C ARG A 128 -5.35 -16.38 0.92
N LEU A 129 -4.66 -17.41 0.54
CA LEU A 129 -4.77 -17.97 -0.81
C LEU A 129 -5.81 -19.09 -0.80
N ILE A 130 -6.79 -19.01 -1.68
CA ILE A 130 -7.83 -20.04 -1.85
C ILE A 130 -7.60 -20.73 -3.19
N LYS A 131 -7.65 -22.07 -3.20
CA LYS A 131 -7.60 -22.90 -4.39
C LYS A 131 -8.56 -24.08 -4.22
N ASP A 132 -9.35 -24.39 -5.23
CA ASP A 132 -10.39 -25.44 -5.18
C ASP A 132 -11.33 -25.28 -3.95
N GLY A 133 -11.65 -24.01 -3.60
CA GLY A 133 -12.48 -23.67 -2.45
C GLY A 133 -11.84 -23.94 -1.08
N ARG A 134 -10.53 -24.21 -1.01
CA ARG A 134 -9.80 -24.52 0.21
C ARG A 134 -8.64 -23.54 0.43
N ASP A 135 -8.36 -23.28 1.70
CA ASP A 135 -7.18 -22.49 2.09
C ASP A 135 -5.90 -23.24 1.68
N VAL A 136 -5.04 -22.57 0.91
CA VAL A 136 -3.69 -23.07 0.60
C VAL A 136 -2.82 -22.82 1.83
N SER A 137 -2.73 -23.83 2.70
CA SER A 137 -1.93 -23.76 3.91
C SER A 137 -0.48 -23.41 3.60
N MET A 138 -0.05 -22.22 4.02
CA MET A 138 1.33 -21.78 3.90
C MET A 138 2.06 -22.05 5.22
N SER A 139 3.03 -22.94 5.21
CA SER A 139 3.86 -23.24 6.38
C SER A 139 5.33 -23.13 6.06
N LYS A 140 6.01 -22.18 6.71
CA LYS A 140 7.48 -22.08 6.63
C LYS A 140 8.19 -23.37 7.11
N ARG A 141 7.57 -24.12 8.03
CA ARG A 141 8.13 -25.35 8.59
C ARG A 141 8.04 -26.54 7.62
N SER A 142 6.98 -26.59 6.82
CA SER A 142 6.77 -27.65 5.82
C SER A 142 7.33 -27.29 4.44
N GLY A 143 7.86 -26.07 4.24
CA GLY A 143 8.35 -25.60 2.95
C GLY A 143 7.27 -25.37 1.89
N THR A 144 5.99 -25.42 2.30
CA THR A 144 4.85 -25.18 1.41
C THR A 144 4.45 -23.70 1.49
N TYR A 145 4.87 -22.92 0.53
CA TYR A 145 4.45 -21.53 0.37
C TYR A 145 4.40 -21.18 -1.12
N THR A 146 3.41 -20.41 -1.49
CA THR A 146 3.30 -19.83 -2.83
C THR A 146 4.10 -18.54 -2.87
N THR A 147 5.08 -18.46 -3.75
CA THR A 147 5.88 -17.26 -3.93
C THR A 147 5.19 -16.29 -4.90
N ILE A 148 5.57 -15.01 -4.90
CA ILE A 148 5.15 -14.04 -5.93
C ILE A 148 5.50 -14.56 -7.33
N ARG A 149 6.63 -15.24 -7.49
CA ARG A 149 7.04 -15.82 -8.77
C ARG A 149 6.10 -16.94 -9.21
N ASP A 150 5.65 -17.78 -8.29
CA ASP A 150 4.67 -18.84 -8.60
C ASP A 150 3.37 -18.21 -9.07
N MET A 151 2.91 -17.14 -8.41
CA MET A 151 1.73 -16.40 -8.84
C MET A 151 1.90 -15.78 -10.23
N LEU A 152 3.06 -15.19 -10.51
CA LEU A 152 3.34 -14.56 -11.81
C LEU A 152 3.59 -15.58 -12.94
N SER A 153 3.83 -16.86 -12.62
CA SER A 153 3.87 -17.93 -13.62
C SER A 153 2.47 -18.35 -14.09
N GLU A 154 1.45 -18.12 -13.26
CA GLU A 154 0.06 -18.47 -13.56
C GLU A 154 -0.79 -17.26 -13.98
N PHE A 155 -0.50 -16.08 -13.46
CA PHE A 155 -1.31 -14.88 -13.61
C PHE A 155 -0.51 -13.71 -14.17
N ASN A 156 -1.19 -12.86 -14.94
CA ASN A 156 -0.63 -11.59 -15.40
C ASN A 156 -0.32 -10.70 -14.18
N LYS A 157 0.81 -9.98 -14.24
CA LYS A 157 1.24 -9.03 -13.20
C LYS A 157 0.20 -7.96 -12.87
N ASP A 158 -0.53 -7.48 -13.89
CA ASP A 158 -1.56 -6.45 -13.71
C ASP A 158 -2.71 -6.97 -12.86
N LEU A 159 -3.12 -8.22 -13.10
CA LEU A 159 -4.14 -8.90 -12.28
C LEU A 159 -3.67 -9.02 -10.83
N VAL A 160 -2.45 -9.52 -10.60
CA VAL A 160 -1.91 -9.70 -9.25
C VAL A 160 -1.84 -8.34 -8.52
N ARG A 161 -1.32 -7.30 -9.17
CA ARG A 161 -1.24 -5.95 -8.61
C ARG A 161 -2.62 -5.38 -8.29
N PHE A 162 -3.55 -5.48 -9.25
CA PHE A 162 -4.91 -4.98 -9.08
C PHE A 162 -5.61 -5.66 -7.91
N MET A 163 -5.56 -6.97 -7.83
CA MET A 163 -6.17 -7.74 -6.74
C MET A 163 -5.61 -7.33 -5.38
N MET A 164 -4.29 -7.12 -5.29
CA MET A 164 -3.64 -6.70 -4.04
C MET A 164 -4.02 -5.28 -3.60
N VAL A 165 -4.22 -4.34 -4.54
CA VAL A 165 -4.56 -2.95 -4.20
C VAL A 165 -6.05 -2.65 -4.21
N SER A 166 -6.91 -3.55 -4.70
CA SER A 166 -8.36 -3.33 -4.80
C SER A 166 -9.11 -3.55 -3.47
N ARG A 167 -8.41 -3.82 -2.38
CA ARG A 167 -8.99 -4.03 -1.05
C ARG A 167 -8.46 -3.02 -0.06
N SER A 168 -9.30 -2.69 0.91
CA SER A 168 -8.85 -1.88 2.05
C SER A 168 -7.79 -2.66 2.85
N SER A 169 -6.78 -1.95 3.36
CA SER A 169 -5.68 -2.54 4.12
C SER A 169 -6.13 -3.26 5.39
N ASP A 170 -7.24 -2.83 5.99
CA ASP A 170 -7.80 -3.36 7.22
C ASP A 170 -8.79 -4.53 7.00
N SER A 171 -9.14 -4.83 5.74
CA SER A 171 -10.03 -5.93 5.41
C SER A 171 -9.27 -7.25 5.24
N HIS A 172 -9.86 -8.34 5.72
CA HIS A 172 -9.38 -9.67 5.36
C HIS A 172 -9.55 -9.90 3.85
N PHE A 173 -8.55 -10.48 3.24
CA PHE A 173 -8.56 -10.72 1.81
C PHE A 173 -8.26 -12.18 1.48
N ASP A 174 -9.25 -12.81 0.80
CA ASP A 174 -9.11 -14.13 0.21
C ASP A 174 -8.75 -13.96 -1.27
N PHE A 175 -7.51 -14.30 -1.61
CA PHE A 175 -7.06 -14.34 -2.99
C PHE A 175 -7.43 -15.69 -3.59
N ASP A 176 -8.58 -15.72 -4.29
CA ASP A 176 -9.12 -16.91 -4.90
C ASP A 176 -8.46 -17.13 -6.28
N LEU A 177 -7.58 -18.12 -6.35
CA LEU A 177 -6.82 -18.44 -7.56
C LEU A 177 -7.70 -18.93 -8.69
N ASP A 178 -8.81 -19.58 -8.38
CA ASP A 178 -9.72 -20.12 -9.39
C ASP A 178 -10.51 -19.00 -10.05
N LYS A 179 -11.04 -18.06 -9.27
CA LYS A 179 -11.70 -16.85 -9.79
C LYS A 179 -10.78 -15.97 -10.61
N CYS A 180 -9.48 -15.94 -10.27
CA CYS A 180 -8.49 -15.21 -11.06
C CYS A 180 -8.22 -15.83 -12.43
N ARG A 181 -8.43 -17.15 -12.59
CA ARG A 181 -8.30 -17.85 -13.88
C ARG A 181 -9.52 -17.67 -14.79
N GLU A 182 -10.67 -17.40 -14.22
CA GLU A 182 -11.90 -17.15 -14.99
C GLU A 182 -11.74 -15.85 -15.78
N GLY A 183 -11.52 -15.96 -17.09
CA GLY A 183 -11.50 -14.84 -18.03
C GLY A 183 -12.92 -14.29 -18.27
N SER A 184 -13.71 -14.15 -17.22
CA SER A 184 -15.09 -13.70 -17.26
C SER A 184 -15.19 -12.18 -17.18
N ASP A 185 -16.27 -11.63 -17.72
CA ASP A 185 -16.66 -10.23 -17.58
C ASP A 185 -16.83 -9.81 -16.10
N ASP A 186 -16.94 -10.80 -15.19
CA ASP A 186 -17.00 -10.61 -13.74
C ASP A 186 -15.64 -10.29 -13.10
N ASN A 187 -14.53 -10.44 -13.84
CA ASN A 187 -13.21 -10.06 -13.33
C ASN A 187 -12.99 -8.56 -13.51
N PRO A 188 -12.92 -7.78 -12.42
CA PRO A 188 -12.94 -6.32 -12.51
C PRO A 188 -11.76 -5.74 -13.28
N ILE A 189 -10.60 -6.39 -13.33
CA ILE A 189 -9.47 -5.88 -14.11
C ILE A 189 -9.69 -6.04 -15.60
N PHE A 190 -10.22 -7.18 -16.05
CA PHE A 190 -10.51 -7.37 -17.46
C PHE A 190 -11.57 -6.40 -17.96
N TYR A 191 -12.55 -6.10 -17.11
CA TYR A 191 -13.58 -5.12 -17.41
C TYR A 191 -12.99 -3.70 -17.60
N ILE A 192 -12.05 -3.29 -16.75
CA ILE A 192 -11.33 -2.02 -16.88
C ILE A 192 -10.43 -2.02 -18.13
N GLN A 193 -9.67 -3.10 -18.35
CA GLN A 193 -8.80 -3.22 -19.52
C GLN A 193 -9.60 -3.23 -20.82
N TYR A 194 -10.77 -3.88 -20.82
CA TYR A 194 -11.67 -3.86 -21.97
C TYR A 194 -12.21 -2.45 -22.27
N ALA A 195 -12.56 -1.66 -21.24
CA ALA A 195 -12.94 -0.27 -21.42
C ALA A 195 -11.80 0.53 -22.07
N SER A 196 -10.55 0.38 -21.59
CA SER A 196 -9.36 1.03 -22.15
C SER A 196 -9.11 0.62 -23.61
N ALA A 197 -9.18 -0.67 -23.92
CA ALA A 197 -9.01 -1.19 -25.28
C ALA A 197 -10.07 -0.63 -26.24
N ARG A 198 -11.33 -0.56 -25.77
CA ARG A 198 -12.45 -0.04 -26.55
C ARG A 198 -12.32 1.47 -26.81
N ILE A 199 -11.88 2.25 -25.82
CA ILE A 199 -11.58 3.68 -25.97
C ILE A 199 -10.48 3.86 -27.02
N ASN A 200 -9.38 3.12 -26.90
CA ASN A 200 -8.26 3.19 -27.86
C ASN A 200 -8.73 2.81 -29.29
N SER A 201 -9.58 1.78 -29.42
CA SER A 201 -10.14 1.40 -30.72
C SER A 201 -11.00 2.51 -31.34
N ILE A 202 -11.77 3.24 -30.53
CA ILE A 202 -12.57 4.38 -30.98
C ILE A 202 -11.65 5.51 -31.45
N LEU A 203 -10.66 5.88 -30.62
CA LEU A 203 -9.74 7.00 -30.90
C LEU A 203 -8.83 6.77 -32.11
N ASN A 204 -8.58 5.51 -32.47
CA ASN A 204 -7.75 5.13 -33.61
C ASN A 204 -8.52 4.91 -34.90
N LYS A 205 -9.84 5.09 -34.95
CA LYS A 205 -10.60 5.05 -36.20
C LYS A 205 -10.29 6.29 -37.03
N ASP A 206 -10.12 6.08 -38.37
CA ASP A 206 -9.83 7.18 -39.32
C ASP A 206 -10.96 8.22 -39.36
N GLU A 207 -12.16 7.83 -39.00
CA GLU A 207 -13.36 8.68 -38.96
C GLU A 207 -13.41 9.61 -37.74
N VAL A 208 -12.58 9.35 -36.71
CA VAL A 208 -12.52 10.19 -35.51
C VAL A 208 -11.72 11.44 -35.80
N VAL A 209 -12.41 12.55 -35.95
CA VAL A 209 -11.77 13.87 -36.16
C VAL A 209 -11.07 14.24 -34.87
N LYS A 210 -9.75 14.50 -34.97
CA LYS A 210 -8.97 15.06 -33.85
C LYS A 210 -9.37 16.51 -33.62
N PHE A 211 -10.26 16.75 -32.69
CA PHE A 211 -10.66 18.11 -32.31
C PHE A 211 -9.58 18.76 -31.44
N THR A 212 -9.34 20.05 -31.64
CA THR A 212 -8.69 20.90 -30.65
C THR A 212 -9.72 21.33 -29.59
N GLU A 213 -9.28 21.63 -28.35
CA GLU A 213 -10.19 22.03 -27.26
C GLU A 213 -11.14 23.16 -27.66
N SER A 214 -10.69 24.09 -28.53
CA SER A 214 -11.50 25.22 -29.02
C SER A 214 -12.60 24.82 -30.02
N GLN A 215 -12.64 23.57 -30.49
CA GLN A 215 -13.60 23.09 -31.48
C GLN A 215 -14.67 22.17 -30.89
N VAL A 216 -14.58 21.89 -29.58
CA VAL A 216 -15.52 20.99 -28.91
C VAL A 216 -16.70 21.79 -28.38
N ASP A 217 -17.89 21.52 -28.88
CA ASP A 217 -19.13 22.07 -28.34
C ASP A 217 -19.71 21.12 -27.30
N LEU A 218 -19.41 21.39 -26.03
CA LEU A 218 -19.91 20.58 -24.91
C LEU A 218 -21.43 20.67 -24.70
N SER A 219 -22.10 21.65 -25.34
CA SER A 219 -23.57 21.78 -25.26
C SER A 219 -24.31 20.62 -25.97
N LEU A 220 -23.60 19.86 -26.81
CA LEU A 220 -24.12 18.69 -27.49
C LEU A 220 -24.21 17.46 -26.58
N LEU A 221 -23.50 17.45 -25.45
CA LEU A 221 -23.49 16.33 -24.49
C LEU A 221 -24.66 16.51 -23.51
N ILE A 222 -25.85 16.05 -23.92
CA ILE A 222 -27.12 16.25 -23.21
C ILE A 222 -27.68 14.97 -22.59
N GLU A 223 -27.19 13.81 -23.00
CA GLU A 223 -27.70 12.55 -22.51
C GLU A 223 -27.23 12.25 -21.09
N ASP A 224 -28.10 11.70 -20.25
CA ASP A 224 -27.80 11.40 -18.84
C ASP A 224 -26.52 10.55 -18.69
N LYS A 225 -26.29 9.62 -19.61
CA LYS A 225 -25.11 8.74 -19.58
C LYS A 225 -23.82 9.51 -19.86
N GLU A 226 -23.84 10.49 -20.75
CA GLU A 226 -22.71 11.36 -21.06
C GLU A 226 -22.43 12.27 -19.85
N ILE A 227 -23.46 12.89 -19.31
CA ILE A 227 -23.37 13.76 -18.13
C ILE A 227 -22.81 13.00 -16.93
N ASN A 228 -23.21 11.74 -16.71
CA ASN A 228 -22.72 10.93 -15.61
C ASN A 228 -21.23 10.58 -15.76
N ILE A 229 -20.73 10.30 -16.96
CA ILE A 229 -19.31 10.11 -17.24
C ILE A 229 -18.54 11.40 -16.94
N ILE A 230 -19.01 12.55 -17.41
CA ILE A 230 -18.38 13.85 -17.18
C ILE A 230 -18.30 14.14 -15.67
N LYS A 231 -19.39 13.97 -14.93
CA LYS A 231 -19.40 14.13 -13.47
C LYS A 231 -18.39 13.22 -12.78
N LYS A 232 -18.31 11.96 -13.25
CA LYS A 232 -17.35 10.99 -12.70
C LYS A 232 -15.90 11.41 -12.95
N ILE A 233 -15.59 11.89 -14.15
CA ILE A 233 -14.27 12.41 -14.51
C ILE A 233 -13.91 13.66 -13.68
N LEU A 234 -14.84 14.60 -13.53
CA LEU A 234 -14.65 15.81 -12.75
C LEU A 234 -14.38 15.53 -11.27
N ASN A 235 -14.91 14.43 -10.72
CA ASN A 235 -14.67 14.01 -9.35
C ASN A 235 -13.30 13.34 -9.13
N PHE A 236 -12.53 13.08 -10.18
CA PHE A 236 -11.26 12.35 -10.08
C PHE A 236 -10.22 13.04 -9.17
N PRO A 237 -10.03 14.37 -9.21
CA PRO A 237 -9.10 15.05 -8.31
C PRO A 237 -9.44 14.84 -6.83
N ASP A 238 -10.73 14.87 -6.48
CA ASP A 238 -11.20 14.65 -5.10
C ASP A 238 -10.94 13.23 -4.64
N ILE A 239 -11.12 12.25 -5.54
CA ILE A 239 -10.80 10.83 -5.25
C ILE A 239 -9.29 10.63 -5.01
N ILE A 240 -8.44 11.29 -5.81
CA ILE A 240 -6.98 11.24 -5.60
C ILE A 240 -6.60 11.83 -4.24
N LEU A 241 -7.16 12.99 -3.91
CA LEU A 241 -6.89 13.67 -2.64
C LEU A 241 -7.36 12.82 -1.45
N ASP A 242 -8.56 12.27 -1.52
CA ASP A 242 -9.11 11.40 -0.48
C ASP A 242 -8.30 10.09 -0.34
N ALA A 243 -7.94 9.44 -1.44
CA ALA A 243 -7.10 8.24 -1.44
C ALA A 243 -5.72 8.51 -0.84
N SER A 244 -5.12 9.67 -1.15
CA SER A 244 -3.83 10.09 -0.61
C SER A 244 -3.91 10.37 0.89
N ASN A 245 -4.86 11.20 1.32
CA ASN A 245 -5.01 11.59 2.73
C ASN A 245 -5.34 10.39 3.63
N SER A 246 -6.12 9.43 3.14
CA SER A 246 -6.48 8.22 3.87
C SER A 246 -5.51 7.05 3.64
N MET A 247 -4.46 7.23 2.84
CA MET A 247 -3.52 6.16 2.43
C MET A 247 -4.24 4.90 1.91
N SER A 248 -5.28 5.11 1.09
CA SER A 248 -6.25 4.09 0.68
C SER A 248 -6.30 3.92 -0.85
N PRO A 249 -5.29 3.26 -1.47
CA PRO A 249 -5.21 3.13 -2.92
C PRO A 249 -6.37 2.36 -3.55
N HIS A 250 -7.08 1.52 -2.79
CA HIS A 250 -8.26 0.79 -3.26
C HIS A 250 -9.38 1.72 -3.77
N LYS A 251 -9.45 2.97 -3.29
CA LYS A 251 -10.41 3.97 -3.78
C LYS A 251 -10.24 4.27 -5.26
N LEU A 252 -8.99 4.25 -5.75
CA LEU A 252 -8.71 4.41 -7.19
C LEU A 252 -9.15 3.19 -8.00
N ALA A 253 -8.99 1.97 -7.46
CA ALA A 253 -9.47 0.76 -8.10
C ALA A 253 -10.99 0.78 -8.26
N PHE A 254 -11.73 1.18 -7.21
CA PHE A 254 -13.17 1.32 -7.27
C PHE A 254 -13.61 2.43 -8.23
N TYR A 255 -12.93 3.57 -8.21
CA TYR A 255 -13.19 4.64 -9.16
C TYR A 255 -13.08 4.15 -10.61
N LEU A 256 -12.04 3.41 -10.95
CA LEU A 256 -11.83 2.87 -12.30
C LEU A 256 -12.92 1.86 -12.70
N GLN A 257 -13.37 1.01 -11.76
CA GLN A 257 -14.48 0.07 -12.02
C GLN A 257 -15.76 0.83 -12.33
N GLU A 258 -16.12 1.83 -11.53
CA GLU A 258 -17.33 2.61 -11.73
C GLU A 258 -17.26 3.44 -13.03
N LEU A 259 -16.12 4.06 -13.34
CA LEU A 259 -15.93 4.79 -14.59
C LEU A 259 -16.06 3.86 -15.81
N SER A 260 -15.47 2.67 -15.73
CA SER A 260 -15.57 1.66 -16.80
C SER A 260 -17.03 1.21 -17.01
N ALA A 261 -17.78 1.02 -15.91
CA ALA A 261 -19.19 0.66 -15.99
C ALA A 261 -20.05 1.75 -16.67
N LEU A 262 -19.82 3.01 -16.33
CA LEU A 262 -20.46 4.15 -16.97
C LEU A 262 -20.13 4.21 -18.46
N PHE A 263 -18.86 4.03 -18.81
CA PHE A 263 -18.41 4.02 -20.20
C PHE A 263 -19.06 2.89 -21.01
N HIS A 264 -19.02 1.66 -20.52
CA HIS A 264 -19.65 0.52 -21.21
C HIS A 264 -21.14 0.72 -21.40
N SER A 265 -21.84 1.26 -20.39
CA SER A 265 -23.27 1.58 -20.50
C SER A 265 -23.56 2.65 -21.55
N SER A 266 -22.72 3.67 -21.66
CA SER A 266 -22.88 4.74 -22.66
C SER A 266 -22.66 4.21 -24.07
N VAL A 267 -21.55 3.51 -24.33
CA VAL A 267 -21.24 3.02 -25.69
C VAL A 267 -22.22 1.95 -26.17
N SER A 268 -22.73 1.10 -25.28
CA SER A 268 -23.78 0.12 -25.65
C SER A 268 -25.08 0.81 -26.05
N TYR A 269 -25.42 1.91 -25.42
CA TYR A 269 -26.60 2.71 -25.75
C TYR A 269 -26.48 3.35 -27.16
N THR A 270 -25.33 3.96 -27.45
CA THR A 270 -25.09 4.63 -28.75
C THR A 270 -25.10 3.65 -29.92
N HIS A 271 -24.62 2.40 -29.71
CA HIS A 271 -24.69 1.37 -30.76
C HIS A 271 -26.10 0.83 -31.01
N LEU A 272 -27.03 0.93 -30.03
CA LEU A 272 -28.43 0.52 -30.20
C LEU A 272 -29.29 1.63 -30.81
N THR A 273 -28.83 2.88 -30.81
CA THR A 273 -29.60 4.04 -31.27
C THR A 273 -29.15 4.63 -32.60
N LEU A 274 -28.05 4.13 -33.18
CA LEU A 274 -27.67 4.47 -34.54
C LEU A 274 -28.43 3.58 -35.53
N PRO A 275 -29.10 4.17 -36.55
CA PRO A 275 -29.87 3.44 -37.58
C PRO A 275 -29.01 2.53 -38.43
#